data_07a0a7f8b906fd2bb554500406486426
#
_entry.id   07a0a7f8b906fd2bb554500406486426
#
_cell.length_a   1.000
_cell.length_b   1.000
_cell.length_c   1.000
_cell.angle_alpha   90.00
_cell.angle_beta   90.00
_cell.angle_gamma   90.00
#
_symmetry.space_group_name_H-M   'P 1'
#
loop_
_entity.id
_entity.type
_entity.pdbx_description
1 polymer ?
#
loop_
_entity_poly.entity_id
_entity_poly.type
_entity_poly.pdbx_seq_one_letter_code
_entity_poly.pdbx_strand_id
1 'polypeptide(L)'
;MLRRRHFVAAIAAASVLLGIEPIAFAQSLSDGKPHDGVAAAHTMPVQGIDVSYWQGDIDWDKVRRAGVAFAYIKATEGGDVVDPKFLQNWNGAKNAGIVRGAYHFIYWCRPADEQALWFMLNVPDDPDALPPVLDVEWNSASKTCPHHVARDVALKAIKTMLDAMQAHTGKQPIIYTDPVFYRDVLDGEFTNYHYWLRSVAAEPDAKYQGRSWAFWQFTTTGKVPGVAGRVDRNSFNGTEADWDRVLKWLEASR
;
A
#
# COMPACT_ATOMS: atom_id res chain seq x y z
N MET A 1 34.92 -2.03 86.16
CA MET A 1 35.72 -1.93 84.91
C MET A 1 34.83 -2.42 83.76
N LEU A 2 34.10 -1.51 83.06
CA LEU A 2 33.24 -1.82 81.94
C LEU A 2 33.98 -1.49 80.65
N ARG A 3 34.19 -2.50 79.79
CA ARG A 3 34.76 -2.35 78.43
C ARG A 3 33.61 -1.98 77.45
N ARG A 4 33.66 -0.80 76.87
CA ARG A 4 32.83 -0.38 75.77
C ARG A 4 33.31 -1.05 74.45
N ARG A 5 32.41 -1.80 73.79
CA ARG A 5 32.64 -2.31 72.41
C ARG A 5 32.04 -1.30 71.41
N HIS A 6 32.88 -0.80 70.53
CA HIS A 6 32.49 0.02 69.38
C HIS A 6 32.05 -0.88 68.24
N PHE A 7 30.81 -0.73 67.83
CA PHE A 7 30.33 -1.31 66.55
C PHE A 7 30.65 -0.34 65.42
N VAL A 8 31.45 -0.78 64.43
CA VAL A 8 31.61 -0.04 63.17
C VAL A 8 30.60 -0.63 62.17
N ALA A 9 29.64 0.17 61.75
CA ALA A 9 28.71 -0.18 60.70
C ALA A 9 29.33 0.15 59.35
N ALA A 10 29.57 -0.88 58.52
CA ALA A 10 29.99 -0.72 57.13
C ALA A 10 28.77 -0.42 56.26
N ILE A 11 28.75 0.76 55.68
CA ILE A 11 27.75 1.13 54.67
C ILE A 11 28.23 0.61 53.31
N ALA A 12 27.58 -0.41 52.76
CA ALA A 12 27.80 -0.86 51.39
C ALA A 12 27.04 0.05 50.43
N ALA A 13 27.74 0.84 49.64
CA ALA A 13 27.17 1.64 48.56
C ALA A 13 26.90 0.71 47.35
N ALA A 14 25.63 0.44 47.06
CA ALA A 14 25.21 -0.24 45.85
C ALA A 14 25.21 0.77 44.69
N SER A 15 26.17 0.64 43.77
CA SER A 15 26.20 1.40 42.53
C SER A 15 25.19 0.82 41.56
N VAL A 16 24.08 1.52 41.35
CA VAL A 16 23.09 1.19 40.29
C VAL A 16 23.70 1.68 38.98
N LEU A 17 24.24 0.77 38.17
CA LEU A 17 24.57 1.02 36.79
C LEU A 17 23.26 1.11 35.98
N LEU A 18 22.80 2.34 35.73
CA LEU A 18 21.78 2.60 34.74
C LEU A 18 22.37 2.25 33.37
N GLY A 19 21.99 1.08 32.86
CA GLY A 19 22.25 0.66 31.48
C GLY A 19 21.55 1.67 30.54
N ILE A 20 22.33 2.50 29.87
CA ILE A 20 21.84 3.29 28.73
C ILE A 20 21.71 2.29 27.57
N GLU A 21 20.49 1.80 27.37
CA GLU A 21 20.18 1.07 26.14
C GLU A 21 20.49 1.97 24.94
N PRO A 22 21.23 1.47 23.92
CA PRO A 22 21.47 2.26 22.73
C PRO A 22 20.13 2.55 22.06
N ILE A 23 19.81 3.83 21.89
CA ILE A 23 18.67 4.26 21.08
C ILE A 23 18.90 3.71 19.68
N ALA A 24 18.22 2.62 19.35
CA ALA A 24 18.24 2.10 17.99
C ALA A 24 17.65 3.20 17.08
N PHE A 25 18.50 3.81 16.28
CA PHE A 25 18.03 4.72 15.23
C PHE A 25 17.02 3.96 14.39
N ALA A 26 15.75 4.39 14.44
CA ALA A 26 14.72 3.86 13.58
C ALA A 26 15.20 4.04 12.13
N GLN A 27 15.36 2.96 11.42
CA GLN A 27 15.69 3.01 10.00
C GLN A 27 14.53 3.73 9.29
N SER A 28 14.82 4.81 8.58
CA SER A 28 13.82 5.64 7.92
C SER A 28 13.50 5.12 6.53
N LEU A 29 12.33 5.48 6.04
CA LEU A 29 11.94 5.28 4.64
C LEU A 29 12.90 6.06 3.73
N SER A 30 13.32 5.44 2.63
CA SER A 30 14.21 6.08 1.65
C SER A 30 13.85 5.66 0.22
N ASP A 31 14.55 6.20 -0.76
CA ASP A 31 14.41 5.84 -2.16
C ASP A 31 15.79 5.52 -2.75
N GLY A 32 15.88 4.43 -3.52
CA GLY A 32 17.12 4.00 -4.17
C GLY A 32 17.49 4.85 -5.40
N LYS A 33 16.50 5.51 -6.02
CA LYS A 33 16.66 6.41 -7.17
C LYS A 33 15.67 7.57 -7.05
N PRO A 34 15.89 8.51 -6.11
CA PRO A 34 14.99 9.64 -5.94
C PRO A 34 14.95 10.51 -7.18
N HIS A 35 13.78 11.11 -7.46
CA HIS A 35 13.58 12.07 -8.54
C HIS A 35 13.04 13.37 -7.95
N ASP A 36 13.61 14.52 -8.35
CA ASP A 36 13.23 15.84 -7.80
C ASP A 36 11.75 16.16 -8.02
N GLY A 37 11.17 15.70 -9.13
CA GLY A 37 9.76 15.92 -9.45
C GLY A 37 8.76 15.19 -8.56
N VAL A 38 9.22 14.34 -7.65
CA VAL A 38 8.38 13.65 -6.65
C VAL A 38 8.72 14.02 -5.21
N ALA A 39 9.52 15.06 -5.02
CA ALA A 39 9.98 15.49 -3.69
C ALA A 39 8.82 15.72 -2.71
N ALA A 40 7.72 16.30 -3.19
CA ALA A 40 6.52 16.55 -2.39
C ALA A 40 5.94 15.26 -1.80
N ALA A 41 5.93 14.14 -2.53
CA ALA A 41 5.40 12.87 -2.07
C ALA A 41 6.11 12.35 -0.82
N HIS A 42 7.43 12.56 -0.71
CA HIS A 42 8.22 12.11 0.43
C HIS A 42 7.88 12.85 1.74
N THR A 43 7.27 14.02 1.64
CA THR A 43 6.90 14.88 2.79
C THR A 43 5.42 14.79 3.16
N MET A 44 4.61 14.10 2.37
CA MET A 44 3.22 13.85 2.72
C MET A 44 3.13 13.00 4.00
N PRO A 45 2.24 13.35 4.95
CA PRO A 45 2.28 12.78 6.30
C PRO A 45 1.92 11.28 6.35
N VAL A 46 1.12 10.79 5.40
CA VAL A 46 0.64 9.41 5.40
C VAL A 46 1.31 8.64 4.26
N GLN A 47 2.25 7.76 4.63
CA GLN A 47 3.05 6.97 3.71
C GLN A 47 2.57 5.53 3.66
N GLY A 48 2.63 4.92 2.48
CA GLY A 48 2.26 3.54 2.23
C GLY A 48 3.21 2.84 1.28
N ILE A 49 2.94 1.56 1.06
CA ILE A 49 3.61 0.72 0.08
C ILE A 49 2.60 -0.10 -0.72
N ASP A 50 2.99 -0.56 -1.88
CA ASP A 50 2.30 -1.67 -2.52
C ASP A 50 3.26 -2.83 -2.79
N VAL A 51 2.73 -4.05 -2.67
CA VAL A 51 3.53 -5.26 -2.66
C VAL A 51 2.84 -6.40 -3.39
N SER A 52 3.66 -7.31 -3.87
CA SER A 52 3.27 -8.61 -4.43
C SER A 52 4.27 -9.68 -3.97
N TYR A 53 4.21 -10.86 -4.56
CA TYR A 53 5.19 -11.92 -4.31
C TYR A 53 6.65 -11.50 -4.61
N TRP A 54 6.85 -10.47 -5.43
CA TRP A 54 8.18 -9.96 -5.80
C TRP A 54 8.99 -9.44 -4.60
N GLN A 55 8.33 -8.97 -3.54
CA GLN A 55 8.98 -8.50 -2.32
C GLN A 55 9.40 -9.63 -1.38
N GLY A 56 9.03 -10.89 -1.69
CA GLY A 56 9.37 -12.06 -0.89
C GLY A 56 8.72 -12.04 0.49
N ASP A 57 9.48 -12.45 1.50
CA ASP A 57 9.04 -12.40 2.89
C ASP A 57 9.25 -11.00 3.48
N ILE A 58 8.19 -10.47 4.09
CA ILE A 58 8.16 -9.11 4.64
C ILE A 58 8.04 -9.20 6.17
N ASP A 59 8.92 -8.47 6.88
CA ASP A 59 8.80 -8.22 8.31
C ASP A 59 7.87 -7.01 8.52
N TRP A 60 6.57 -7.28 8.62
CA TRP A 60 5.54 -6.26 8.72
C TRP A 60 5.66 -5.41 9.99
N ASP A 61 6.20 -5.94 11.07
CA ASP A 61 6.45 -5.16 12.30
C ASP A 61 7.53 -4.09 12.06
N LYS A 62 8.59 -4.42 11.32
CA LYS A 62 9.59 -3.43 10.92
C LYS A 62 9.02 -2.41 9.95
N VAL A 63 8.20 -2.84 9.00
CA VAL A 63 7.50 -1.95 8.07
C VAL A 63 6.63 -0.94 8.85
N ARG A 64 5.86 -1.40 9.83
CA ARG A 64 5.03 -0.53 10.68
C ARG A 64 5.88 0.46 11.49
N ARG A 65 6.95 -0.02 12.13
CA ARG A 65 7.86 0.87 12.89
C ARG A 65 8.59 1.89 12.04
N ALA A 66 8.77 1.63 10.75
CA ALA A 66 9.34 2.58 9.79
C ALA A 66 8.37 3.70 9.39
N GLY A 67 7.11 3.67 9.87
CA GLY A 67 6.12 4.73 9.62
C GLY A 67 5.18 4.45 8.44
N VAL A 68 5.15 3.22 7.91
CA VAL A 68 4.17 2.83 6.88
C VAL A 68 2.80 2.71 7.54
N ALA A 69 1.84 3.50 7.05
CA ALA A 69 0.47 3.55 7.57
C ALA A 69 -0.48 2.60 6.83
N PHE A 70 -0.27 2.39 5.53
CA PHE A 70 -1.11 1.54 4.70
C PHE A 70 -0.32 0.70 3.70
N ALA A 71 -0.93 -0.39 3.23
CA ALA A 71 -0.38 -1.24 2.18
C ALA A 71 -1.46 -1.69 1.20
N TYR A 72 -1.19 -1.61 -0.10
CA TYR A 72 -1.95 -2.34 -1.10
C TYR A 72 -1.22 -3.62 -1.49
N ILE A 73 -1.94 -4.74 -1.51
CA ILE A 73 -1.37 -6.08 -1.67
C ILE A 73 -1.98 -6.73 -2.91
N LYS A 74 -1.13 -7.18 -3.84
CA LYS A 74 -1.59 -7.94 -5.01
C LYS A 74 -2.34 -9.16 -4.55
N ALA A 75 -3.57 -9.31 -5.00
CA ALA A 75 -4.38 -10.47 -4.71
C ALA A 75 -4.49 -11.39 -5.92
N THR A 76 -4.93 -10.85 -7.03
CA THR A 76 -5.23 -11.62 -8.24
C THR A 76 -4.77 -10.89 -9.49
N GLU A 77 -4.63 -11.67 -10.57
CA GLU A 77 -4.24 -11.19 -11.89
C GLU A 77 -4.96 -12.04 -12.95
N GLY A 78 -5.57 -11.40 -13.94
CA GLY A 78 -6.35 -12.12 -14.92
C GLY A 78 -7.46 -12.98 -14.30
N GLY A 79 -7.82 -14.09 -14.91
CA GLY A 79 -8.88 -14.97 -14.46
C GLY A 79 -8.42 -16.25 -13.74
N ASP A 80 -7.12 -16.42 -13.48
CA ASP A 80 -6.56 -17.69 -13.02
C ASP A 80 -5.29 -17.57 -12.17
N VAL A 81 -4.77 -16.35 -11.91
CA VAL A 81 -3.60 -16.14 -11.09
C VAL A 81 -3.98 -15.56 -9.73
N VAL A 82 -3.56 -16.20 -8.65
CA VAL A 82 -3.53 -15.67 -7.29
C VAL A 82 -2.09 -15.37 -6.93
N ASP A 83 -1.82 -14.20 -6.37
CA ASP A 83 -0.49 -13.90 -5.86
C ASP A 83 -0.13 -14.88 -4.71
N PRO A 84 0.96 -15.66 -4.84
CA PRO A 84 1.28 -16.70 -3.87
C PRO A 84 1.62 -16.17 -2.48
N LYS A 85 1.87 -14.86 -2.33
CA LYS A 85 2.12 -14.19 -1.06
C LYS A 85 0.92 -13.38 -0.54
N PHE A 86 -0.21 -13.38 -1.26
CA PHE A 86 -1.35 -12.55 -0.91
C PHE A 86 -1.80 -12.76 0.54
N LEU A 87 -2.19 -13.97 0.91
CA LEU A 87 -2.71 -14.24 2.26
C LEU A 87 -1.65 -14.03 3.36
N GLN A 88 -0.39 -14.35 3.06
CA GLN A 88 0.72 -14.10 4.00
C GLN A 88 0.87 -12.60 4.27
N ASN A 89 0.91 -11.77 3.23
CA ASN A 89 1.03 -10.33 3.32
C ASN A 89 -0.22 -9.68 3.91
N TRP A 90 -1.41 -10.15 3.52
CA TRP A 90 -2.70 -9.69 4.04
C TRP A 90 -2.80 -9.82 5.55
N ASN A 91 -2.49 -11.01 6.06
CA ASN A 91 -2.51 -11.27 7.49
C ASN A 91 -1.36 -10.60 8.23
N GLY A 92 -0.17 -10.57 7.64
CA GLY A 92 1.01 -9.93 8.22
C GLY A 92 0.81 -8.42 8.42
N ALA A 93 0.30 -7.72 7.41
CA ALA A 93 -0.04 -6.30 7.51
C ALA A 93 -1.10 -6.04 8.60
N LYS A 94 -2.20 -6.85 8.61
CA LYS A 94 -3.25 -6.76 9.63
C LYS A 94 -2.68 -6.91 11.03
N ASN A 95 -1.89 -7.96 11.26
CA ASN A 95 -1.32 -8.27 12.58
C ASN A 95 -0.37 -7.18 13.08
N ALA A 96 0.35 -6.52 12.16
CA ALA A 96 1.23 -5.39 12.48
C ALA A 96 0.49 -4.06 12.66
N GLY A 97 -0.85 -4.02 12.48
CA GLY A 97 -1.65 -2.81 12.57
C GLY A 97 -1.49 -1.86 11.38
N ILE A 98 -1.10 -2.39 10.20
CA ILE A 98 -1.08 -1.65 8.95
C ILE A 98 -2.43 -1.84 8.25
N VAL A 99 -3.09 -0.74 7.92
CA VAL A 99 -4.33 -0.78 7.15
C VAL A 99 -4.02 -1.26 5.73
N ARG A 100 -4.76 -2.25 5.24
CA ARG A 100 -4.45 -2.88 3.94
C ARG A 100 -5.65 -2.92 3.02
N GLY A 101 -5.36 -2.90 1.72
CA GLY A 101 -6.30 -3.14 0.64
C GLY A 101 -5.76 -4.18 -0.33
N ALA A 102 -6.64 -4.82 -1.08
CA ALA A 102 -6.28 -5.76 -2.14
C ALA A 102 -6.34 -5.08 -3.51
N TYR A 103 -5.44 -5.46 -4.41
CA TYR A 103 -5.57 -5.06 -5.80
C TYR A 103 -5.63 -6.24 -6.77
N HIS A 104 -6.36 -6.03 -7.87
CA HIS A 104 -6.47 -6.94 -9.01
C HIS A 104 -5.81 -6.29 -10.22
N PHE A 105 -4.86 -7.00 -10.86
CA PHE A 105 -4.25 -6.59 -12.12
C PHE A 105 -5.04 -7.14 -13.30
N ILE A 106 -5.64 -6.26 -14.11
CA ILE A 106 -6.50 -6.69 -15.21
C ILE A 106 -5.71 -7.23 -16.40
N TYR A 107 -6.22 -8.30 -17.05
CA TYR A 107 -5.72 -8.81 -18.31
C TYR A 107 -6.70 -8.51 -19.44
N TRP A 108 -6.22 -7.81 -20.47
CA TRP A 108 -7.03 -7.37 -21.60
C TRP A 108 -7.41 -8.51 -22.57
N CYS A 109 -6.75 -9.65 -22.48
CA CYS A 109 -7.03 -10.86 -23.28
C CYS A 109 -7.97 -11.84 -22.58
N ARG A 110 -8.53 -11.50 -21.41
CA ARG A 110 -9.44 -12.35 -20.64
C ARG A 110 -10.78 -11.64 -20.44
N PRO A 111 -11.91 -12.36 -20.43
CA PRO A 111 -13.21 -11.79 -20.13
C PRO A 111 -13.23 -11.12 -18.74
N ALA A 112 -13.88 -9.96 -18.65
CA ALA A 112 -13.90 -9.19 -17.39
C ALA A 112 -14.77 -9.86 -16.31
N ASP A 113 -15.84 -10.55 -16.70
CA ASP A 113 -16.68 -11.32 -15.79
C ASP A 113 -15.97 -12.52 -15.17
N GLU A 114 -15.10 -13.18 -15.92
CA GLU A 114 -14.22 -14.23 -15.41
C GLU A 114 -13.24 -13.67 -14.36
N GLN A 115 -12.61 -12.55 -14.66
CA GLN A 115 -11.70 -11.87 -13.74
C GLN A 115 -12.41 -11.36 -12.48
N ALA A 116 -13.61 -10.84 -12.64
CA ALA A 116 -14.47 -10.41 -11.54
C ALA A 116 -14.80 -11.57 -10.59
N LEU A 117 -15.22 -12.70 -11.15
CA LEU A 117 -15.46 -13.92 -10.36
C LEU A 117 -14.20 -14.38 -9.64
N TRP A 118 -13.06 -14.36 -10.33
CA TRP A 118 -11.77 -14.75 -9.76
C TRP A 118 -11.36 -13.87 -8.58
N PHE A 119 -11.54 -12.54 -8.70
CA PHE A 119 -11.35 -11.61 -7.61
C PHE A 119 -12.24 -11.94 -6.41
N MET A 120 -13.55 -12.08 -6.63
CA MET A 120 -14.52 -12.36 -5.56
C MET A 120 -14.25 -13.66 -4.81
N LEU A 121 -13.74 -14.69 -5.50
CA LEU A 121 -13.43 -15.99 -4.90
C LEU A 121 -12.15 -15.96 -4.03
N ASN A 122 -11.24 -15.05 -4.30
CA ASN A 122 -9.90 -15.06 -3.68
C ASN A 122 -9.62 -13.89 -2.74
N VAL A 123 -10.43 -12.83 -2.79
CA VAL A 123 -10.26 -11.65 -1.93
C VAL A 123 -11.30 -11.67 -0.81
N PRO A 124 -10.89 -11.63 0.46
CA PRO A 124 -11.83 -11.58 1.57
C PRO A 124 -12.70 -10.30 1.53
N ASP A 125 -13.99 -10.45 1.82
CA ASP A 125 -14.83 -9.33 2.25
C ASP A 125 -14.47 -8.99 3.70
N ASP A 126 -13.56 -8.04 3.86
CA ASP A 126 -13.06 -7.61 5.18
C ASP A 126 -13.45 -6.14 5.43
N PRO A 127 -14.33 -5.86 6.39
CA PRO A 127 -14.78 -4.51 6.68
C PRO A 127 -13.62 -3.58 7.10
N ASP A 128 -12.55 -4.12 7.68
CA ASP A 128 -11.37 -3.35 8.10
C ASP A 128 -10.40 -3.04 6.95
N ALA A 129 -10.65 -3.56 5.76
CA ALA A 129 -9.79 -3.31 4.61
C ALA A 129 -10.13 -1.98 3.92
N LEU A 130 -9.13 -1.36 3.31
CA LEU A 130 -9.32 -0.26 2.36
C LEU A 130 -10.20 -0.72 1.18
N PRO A 131 -10.83 0.21 0.45
CA PRO A 131 -11.50 -0.12 -0.80
C PRO A 131 -10.59 -0.94 -1.71
N PRO A 132 -11.12 -1.93 -2.44
CA PRO A 132 -10.32 -2.71 -3.39
C PRO A 132 -9.84 -1.82 -4.52
N VAL A 133 -8.74 -2.22 -5.16
CA VAL A 133 -8.16 -1.48 -6.29
C VAL A 133 -8.23 -2.33 -7.55
N LEU A 134 -8.71 -1.71 -8.62
CA LEU A 134 -8.56 -2.23 -9.97
C LEU A 134 -7.34 -1.57 -10.63
N ASP A 135 -6.31 -2.36 -10.89
CA ASP A 135 -5.07 -1.95 -11.54
C ASP A 135 -5.23 -2.08 -13.05
N VAL A 136 -5.29 -0.92 -13.72
CA VAL A 136 -5.52 -0.80 -15.16
C VAL A 136 -4.35 -0.09 -15.84
N GLU A 137 -3.56 -0.88 -16.55
CA GLU A 137 -2.44 -0.42 -17.37
C GLU A 137 -2.26 -1.35 -18.58
N TRP A 138 -1.50 -0.91 -19.58
CA TRP A 138 -1.16 -1.79 -20.70
C TRP A 138 -0.07 -2.77 -20.27
N ASN A 139 -0.36 -4.07 -20.38
CA ASN A 139 0.60 -5.13 -20.02
C ASN A 139 1.46 -5.55 -21.22
N SER A 140 2.11 -4.59 -21.87
CA SER A 140 2.89 -4.83 -23.08
C SER A 140 4.09 -5.78 -22.88
N ALA A 141 4.57 -5.94 -21.63
CA ALA A 141 5.65 -6.84 -21.28
C ALA A 141 5.20 -8.28 -21.02
N SER A 142 3.88 -8.53 -20.94
CA SER A 142 3.35 -9.87 -20.73
C SER A 142 3.66 -10.79 -21.90
N LYS A 143 4.08 -12.01 -21.59
CA LYS A 143 4.31 -13.05 -22.59
C LYS A 143 3.02 -13.71 -23.07
N THR A 144 1.98 -13.66 -22.27
CA THR A 144 0.71 -14.36 -22.51
C THR A 144 -0.42 -13.43 -22.91
N CYS A 145 -0.37 -12.17 -22.48
CA CYS A 145 -1.43 -11.18 -22.72
C CYS A 145 -0.86 -9.77 -23.04
N PRO A 146 -0.02 -9.60 -24.07
CA PRO A 146 0.57 -8.28 -24.43
C PRO A 146 -0.40 -7.42 -25.25
N HIS A 147 -1.70 -7.67 -25.19
CA HIS A 147 -2.69 -7.05 -26.06
C HIS A 147 -3.13 -5.68 -25.57
N HIS A 148 -3.30 -4.76 -26.52
CA HIS A 148 -4.12 -3.56 -26.36
C HIS A 148 -5.49 -3.85 -26.97
N VAL A 149 -6.53 -3.39 -26.33
CA VAL A 149 -7.92 -3.49 -26.82
C VAL A 149 -8.43 -2.11 -27.21
N ALA A 150 -9.53 -2.05 -27.96
CA ALA A 150 -10.18 -0.79 -28.26
C ALA A 150 -10.66 -0.11 -26.97
N ARG A 151 -10.67 1.23 -26.96
CA ARG A 151 -11.01 2.03 -25.78
C ARG A 151 -12.38 1.66 -25.19
N ASP A 152 -13.37 1.50 -26.00
CA ASP A 152 -14.74 1.13 -25.59
C ASP A 152 -14.79 -0.28 -24.96
N VAL A 153 -14.00 -1.22 -25.46
CA VAL A 153 -13.85 -2.56 -24.87
C VAL A 153 -13.18 -2.47 -23.49
N ALA A 154 -12.12 -1.66 -23.37
CA ALA A 154 -11.45 -1.44 -22.09
C ALA A 154 -12.39 -0.79 -21.07
N LEU A 155 -13.12 0.26 -21.45
CA LEU A 155 -14.07 0.95 -20.57
C LEU A 155 -15.18 0.02 -20.08
N LYS A 156 -15.72 -0.84 -20.96
CA LYS A 156 -16.72 -1.84 -20.57
C LYS A 156 -16.16 -2.87 -19.60
N ALA A 157 -14.95 -3.36 -19.84
CA ALA A 157 -14.29 -4.32 -18.96
C ALA A 157 -14.02 -3.71 -17.58
N ILE A 158 -13.49 -2.47 -17.52
CA ILE A 158 -13.27 -1.73 -16.29
C ILE A 158 -14.59 -1.59 -15.51
N LYS A 159 -15.65 -1.15 -16.16
CA LYS A 159 -16.98 -1.01 -15.52
C LYS A 159 -17.45 -2.30 -14.89
N THR A 160 -17.35 -3.42 -15.64
CA THR A 160 -17.75 -4.76 -15.15
C THR A 160 -16.96 -5.13 -13.88
N MET A 161 -15.64 -4.92 -13.88
CA MET A 161 -14.79 -5.21 -12.73
C MET A 161 -15.13 -4.32 -11.52
N LEU A 162 -15.27 -3.01 -11.74
CA LEU A 162 -15.59 -2.07 -10.66
C LEU A 162 -16.94 -2.38 -10.01
N ASP A 163 -17.97 -2.68 -10.81
CA ASP A 163 -19.27 -3.05 -10.28
C ASP A 163 -19.24 -4.33 -9.44
N ALA A 164 -18.51 -5.35 -9.90
CA ALA A 164 -18.36 -6.60 -9.19
C ALA A 164 -17.55 -6.44 -7.87
N MET A 165 -16.45 -5.68 -7.92
CA MET A 165 -15.64 -5.39 -6.73
C MET A 165 -16.46 -4.63 -5.68
N GLN A 166 -17.26 -3.64 -6.10
CA GLN A 166 -18.14 -2.90 -5.22
C GLN A 166 -19.25 -3.78 -4.64
N ALA A 167 -19.86 -4.63 -5.44
CA ALA A 167 -20.89 -5.56 -4.97
C ALA A 167 -20.34 -6.57 -3.96
N HIS A 168 -19.09 -7.01 -4.13
CA HIS A 168 -18.43 -7.96 -3.24
C HIS A 168 -18.04 -7.35 -1.91
N THR A 169 -17.47 -6.13 -1.90
CA THR A 169 -16.89 -5.53 -0.68
C THR A 169 -17.75 -4.46 -0.04
N GLY A 170 -18.86 -4.06 -0.68
CA GLY A 170 -19.68 -2.92 -0.25
C GLY A 170 -19.00 -1.55 -0.40
N LYS A 171 -17.75 -1.50 -0.88
CA LYS A 171 -16.93 -0.29 -0.97
C LYS A 171 -16.69 0.09 -2.41
N GLN A 172 -16.82 1.40 -2.74
CA GLN A 172 -16.49 1.88 -4.07
C GLN A 172 -15.00 1.61 -4.36
N PRO A 173 -14.65 0.86 -5.42
CA PRO A 173 -13.26 0.58 -5.77
C PRO A 173 -12.49 1.83 -6.15
N ILE A 174 -11.16 1.75 -6.03
CA ILE A 174 -10.21 2.75 -6.50
C ILE A 174 -9.60 2.26 -7.82
N ILE A 175 -9.37 3.18 -8.75
CA ILE A 175 -8.72 2.87 -10.02
C ILE A 175 -7.24 3.24 -9.92
N TYR A 176 -6.35 2.23 -10.03
CA TYR A 176 -4.92 2.49 -10.23
C TYR A 176 -4.62 2.53 -11.73
N THR A 177 -3.75 3.47 -12.13
CA THR A 177 -3.33 3.60 -13.53
C THR A 177 -2.00 4.32 -13.68
N ASP A 178 -1.34 4.09 -14.84
CA ASP A 178 -0.18 4.82 -15.30
C ASP A 178 -0.56 5.95 -16.28
N PRO A 179 0.37 6.90 -16.59
CA PRO A 179 0.07 8.02 -17.48
C PRO A 179 -0.27 7.62 -18.91
N VAL A 180 0.23 6.46 -19.38
CA VAL A 180 0.00 6.00 -20.76
C VAL A 180 -1.42 5.47 -20.90
N PHE A 181 -1.81 4.56 -20.02
CA PHE A 181 -3.17 4.01 -20.03
C PHE A 181 -4.22 5.08 -19.73
N TYR A 182 -3.93 5.98 -18.79
CA TYR A 182 -4.83 7.11 -18.49
C TYR A 182 -5.12 7.94 -19.74
N ARG A 183 -4.11 8.39 -20.45
CA ARG A 183 -4.25 9.16 -21.69
C ARG A 183 -5.02 8.41 -22.77
N ASP A 184 -4.73 7.12 -22.93
CA ASP A 184 -5.26 6.30 -24.01
C ASP A 184 -6.73 5.89 -23.76
N VAL A 185 -7.13 5.71 -22.50
CA VAL A 185 -8.41 5.12 -22.14
C VAL A 185 -9.22 5.94 -21.16
N LEU A 186 -8.64 6.45 -20.06
CA LEU A 186 -9.36 6.94 -18.89
C LEU A 186 -9.60 8.45 -18.90
N ASP A 187 -8.95 9.20 -19.80
CA ASP A 187 -9.13 10.66 -19.85
C ASP A 187 -10.61 11.02 -20.07
N GLY A 188 -11.17 11.81 -19.14
CA GLY A 188 -12.58 12.16 -19.10
C GLY A 188 -13.53 11.12 -18.51
N GLU A 189 -13.06 9.89 -18.25
CA GLU A 189 -13.89 8.78 -17.79
C GLU A 189 -13.84 8.57 -16.27
N PHE A 190 -14.82 7.85 -15.72
CA PHE A 190 -14.89 7.44 -14.30
C PHE A 190 -14.59 8.59 -13.32
N THR A 191 -15.11 9.78 -13.60
CA THR A 191 -14.84 11.01 -12.83
C THR A 191 -15.36 10.99 -11.40
N ASN A 192 -16.26 10.07 -11.09
CA ASN A 192 -16.83 9.84 -9.77
C ASN A 192 -16.08 8.78 -8.93
N TYR A 193 -14.99 8.21 -9.48
CA TYR A 193 -14.13 7.27 -8.75
C TYR A 193 -12.91 7.98 -8.18
N HIS A 194 -12.37 7.45 -7.09
CA HIS A 194 -11.06 7.81 -6.58
C HIS A 194 -9.97 7.13 -7.41
N TYR A 195 -8.85 7.82 -7.58
CA TYR A 195 -7.70 7.30 -8.32
C TYR A 195 -6.50 7.10 -7.43
N TRP A 196 -5.73 6.08 -7.74
CA TRP A 196 -4.37 5.87 -7.30
C TRP A 196 -3.47 6.03 -8.54
N LEU A 197 -2.72 7.12 -8.58
CA LEU A 197 -1.99 7.54 -9.77
C LEU A 197 -0.50 7.21 -9.67
N ARG A 198 0.03 6.54 -10.69
CA ARG A 198 1.47 6.30 -10.82
C ARG A 198 2.14 7.49 -11.48
N SER A 199 3.05 8.16 -10.78
CA SER A 199 3.86 9.24 -11.34
C SER A 199 5.22 9.31 -10.62
N VAL A 200 6.25 8.76 -11.25
CA VAL A 200 7.58 8.55 -10.63
C VAL A 200 8.61 9.62 -10.99
N ALA A 201 8.19 10.66 -11.72
CA ALA A 201 9.10 11.72 -12.19
C ALA A 201 8.47 13.12 -12.15
N ALA A 202 7.21 13.24 -11.72
CA ALA A 202 6.50 14.52 -11.62
C ALA A 202 5.32 14.34 -10.65
N GLU A 203 4.77 15.46 -10.17
CA GLU A 203 3.51 15.45 -9.44
C GLU A 203 2.35 14.95 -10.33
N PRO A 204 1.32 14.30 -9.75
CA PRO A 204 0.18 13.78 -10.53
C PRO A 204 -0.48 14.82 -11.43
N ASP A 205 -0.70 16.04 -10.94
CA ASP A 205 -1.37 17.10 -11.68
C ASP A 205 -0.67 17.45 -13.00
N ALA A 206 0.65 17.29 -13.06
CA ALA A 206 1.43 17.49 -14.29
C ALA A 206 1.21 16.39 -15.35
N LYS A 207 0.68 15.25 -14.98
CA LYS A 207 0.48 14.08 -15.86
C LYS A 207 -0.97 13.75 -16.12
N TYR A 208 -1.88 14.09 -15.20
CA TYR A 208 -3.27 13.67 -15.20
C TYR A 208 -4.27 14.83 -15.24
N GLN A 209 -3.79 16.04 -15.62
CA GLN A 209 -4.59 17.23 -15.95
C GLN A 209 -5.74 17.54 -14.97
N GLY A 210 -5.42 17.64 -13.67
CA GLY A 210 -6.40 17.97 -12.63
C GLY A 210 -7.34 16.83 -12.24
N ARG A 211 -7.00 15.58 -12.56
CA ARG A 211 -7.71 14.41 -12.04
C ARG A 211 -7.64 14.37 -10.51
N SER A 212 -8.78 14.29 -9.85
CA SER A 212 -8.83 14.03 -8.41
C SER A 212 -8.25 12.65 -8.10
N TRP A 213 -7.40 12.58 -7.08
CA TRP A 213 -6.73 11.34 -6.70
C TRP A 213 -6.64 11.20 -5.17
N ALA A 214 -6.60 9.95 -4.71
CA ALA A 214 -6.47 9.60 -3.30
C ALA A 214 -5.06 9.13 -2.93
N PHE A 215 -4.40 8.40 -3.85
CA PHE A 215 -3.07 7.86 -3.62
C PHE A 215 -2.15 8.17 -4.80
N TRP A 216 -0.87 8.35 -4.48
CA TRP A 216 0.18 8.59 -5.45
C TRP A 216 1.31 7.56 -5.26
N GLN A 217 1.50 6.67 -6.26
CA GLN A 217 2.69 5.84 -6.35
C GLN A 217 3.82 6.66 -6.98
N PHE A 218 4.76 7.07 -6.15
CA PHE A 218 5.77 8.07 -6.53
C PHE A 218 7.16 7.48 -6.78
N THR A 219 7.41 6.23 -6.39
CA THR A 219 8.66 5.52 -6.69
C THR A 219 8.48 4.01 -6.72
N THR A 220 9.25 3.34 -7.60
CA THR A 220 9.36 1.88 -7.69
C THR A 220 10.73 1.38 -7.21
N THR A 221 11.52 2.28 -6.61
CA THR A 221 12.86 1.98 -6.10
C THR A 221 12.99 2.28 -4.60
N GLY A 222 11.86 2.36 -3.91
CA GLY A 222 11.80 2.61 -2.49
C GLY A 222 12.53 1.54 -1.67
N LYS A 223 13.00 1.94 -0.51
CA LYS A 223 13.59 1.07 0.50
C LYS A 223 12.85 1.27 1.80
N VAL A 224 12.31 0.18 2.32
CA VAL A 224 11.53 0.16 3.55
C VAL A 224 12.10 -0.90 4.48
N PRO A 225 12.44 -0.55 5.73
CA PRO A 225 12.85 -1.54 6.72
C PRO A 225 11.82 -2.65 6.85
N GLY A 226 12.25 -3.90 6.76
CA GLY A 226 11.36 -5.08 6.76
C GLY A 226 11.09 -5.65 5.36
N VAL A 227 11.44 -4.93 4.29
CA VAL A 227 11.40 -5.42 2.91
C VAL A 227 12.82 -5.62 2.39
N ALA A 228 13.13 -6.83 1.89
CA ALA A 228 14.50 -7.19 1.50
C ALA A 228 14.99 -6.58 0.18
N GLY A 229 14.16 -5.92 -0.58
CA GLY A 229 14.50 -5.39 -1.90
C GLY A 229 13.95 -4.00 -2.14
N ARG A 230 13.64 -3.74 -3.39
CA ARG A 230 12.90 -2.54 -3.80
C ARG A 230 11.42 -2.77 -3.54
N VAL A 231 10.74 -1.69 -3.18
CA VAL A 231 9.30 -1.68 -2.98
C VAL A 231 8.73 -0.38 -3.52
N ASP A 232 7.53 -0.46 -4.04
CA ASP A 232 6.80 0.69 -4.50
C ASP A 232 6.28 1.48 -3.30
N ARG A 233 6.56 2.80 -3.27
CA ARG A 233 6.12 3.67 -2.20
C ARG A 233 5.03 4.59 -2.66
N ASN A 234 4.12 4.83 -1.74
CA ASN A 234 2.91 5.58 -1.97
C ASN A 234 2.72 6.65 -0.91
N SER A 235 2.02 7.72 -1.27
CA SER A 235 1.52 8.71 -0.33
C SER A 235 0.00 8.86 -0.49
N PHE A 236 -0.68 9.13 0.61
CA PHE A 236 -2.09 9.49 0.62
C PHE A 236 -2.23 11.02 0.40
N ASN A 237 -3.17 11.42 -0.44
CA ASN A 237 -3.46 12.83 -0.74
C ASN A 237 -4.33 13.45 0.34
N GLY A 238 -3.74 13.74 1.47
CA GLY A 238 -4.45 14.35 2.59
C GLY A 238 -3.56 14.56 3.81
N THR A 239 -4.12 15.17 4.83
CA THR A 239 -3.50 15.34 6.14
C THR A 239 -3.68 14.07 6.99
N GLU A 240 -3.01 14.00 8.14
CA GLU A 240 -3.28 12.95 9.15
C GLU A 240 -4.75 12.95 9.60
N ALA A 241 -5.35 14.14 9.75
CA ALA A 241 -6.76 14.25 10.10
C ALA A 241 -7.70 13.71 9.00
N ASP A 242 -7.31 13.83 7.72
CA ASP A 242 -8.04 13.21 6.61
C ASP A 242 -7.92 11.69 6.67
N TRP A 243 -6.74 11.19 6.98
CA TRP A 243 -6.51 9.76 7.16
C TRP A 243 -7.31 9.19 8.34
N ASP A 244 -7.34 9.88 9.46
CA ASP A 244 -8.17 9.50 10.60
C ASP A 244 -9.67 9.40 10.23
N ARG A 245 -10.15 10.25 9.31
CA ARG A 245 -11.53 10.13 8.80
C ARG A 245 -11.73 8.86 7.98
N VAL A 246 -10.73 8.46 7.18
CA VAL A 246 -10.76 7.19 6.44
C VAL A 246 -10.84 6.02 7.42
N LEU A 247 -10.01 6.02 8.47
CA LEU A 247 -10.02 4.96 9.48
C LEU A 247 -11.36 4.86 10.22
N LYS A 248 -11.91 6.00 10.63
CA LYS A 248 -13.25 6.04 11.27
C LYS A 248 -14.37 5.57 10.34
N TRP A 249 -14.27 5.90 9.06
CA TRP A 249 -15.22 5.38 8.08
C TRP A 249 -15.14 3.86 7.94
N LEU A 250 -13.94 3.28 7.91
CA LEU A 250 -13.76 1.82 7.92
C LEU A 250 -14.35 1.18 9.18
N GLU A 251 -14.15 1.78 10.36
CA GLU A 251 -14.71 1.30 11.63
C GLU A 251 -16.25 1.32 11.63
N ALA A 252 -16.86 2.35 11.05
CA ALA A 252 -18.31 2.50 10.97
C ALA A 252 -18.96 1.57 9.92
N SER A 253 -18.15 0.96 9.05
CA SER A 253 -18.60 0.02 8.00
C SER A 253 -18.60 -1.45 8.45
N ARG A 254 -18.30 -1.71 9.74
CA ARG A 254 -18.28 -3.06 10.36
C ARG A 254 -19.69 -3.63 10.63
#